data_7a3dd84b2cd295be5f86018e8ba6af48
#
_entry.id   7a3dd84b2cd295be5f86018e8ba6af48
#
_cell.length_a   1.000
_cell.length_b   1.000
_cell.length_c   1.000
_cell.angle_alpha   90.00
_cell.angle_beta   90.00
_cell.angle_gamma   90.00
#
_symmetry.space_group_name_H-M   'P 1'
#
loop_
_entity.id
_entity.type
_entity.pdbx_description
1 polymer ?
#
loop_
_entity_poly.entity_id
_entity_poly.type
_entity_poly.pdbx_seq_one_letter_code
_entity_poly.pdbx_strand_id
1 'polypeptide(L)'
;MKNKNLLNTFAKNSLIILWCIIICTSFSWYFTYHVAKTNYEAISEIMVLNKPADSALKDDQPQETELILELLASLAIVNDFQTIILSDVILDKVKEQLVSKYSWASKISLADLRKNIDVNIKNDTRILKISAFDTNPQHAAIMSNTVKAIFTTFAQKLTLQKLIIPIKNAEIPNTPSFPYPKRFISLSIIIGFLTGLILTMYISRRPT
;
A
#
# COMPACT_ATOMS: atom_id res chain seq x y z
N MET A 1 27.49 18.69 37.57
CA MET A 1 26.39 19.19 38.40
C MET A 1 25.09 19.49 37.61
N LYS A 2 25.15 19.76 36.32
CA LYS A 2 23.97 20.14 35.48
C LYS A 2 22.93 18.98 35.26
N ASN A 3 23.36 17.72 35.26
CA ASN A 3 22.49 16.57 35.03
C ASN A 3 21.58 16.17 36.21
N LYS A 4 21.97 16.44 37.42
CA LYS A 4 21.14 16.14 38.63
C LYS A 4 19.90 17.03 38.71
N ASN A 5 20.02 18.29 38.25
CA ASN A 5 18.88 19.21 38.27
C ASN A 5 17.84 18.88 37.20
N LEU A 6 18.26 18.32 36.06
CA LEU A 6 17.35 17.85 35.01
C LEU A 6 16.52 16.66 35.50
N LEU A 7 17.16 15.65 36.10
CA LEU A 7 16.46 14.46 36.62
C LEU A 7 15.45 14.81 37.72
N ASN A 8 15.77 15.72 38.63
CA ASN A 8 14.84 16.18 39.67
C ASN A 8 13.66 16.99 39.08
N THR A 9 13.91 17.78 38.04
CA THR A 9 12.85 18.52 37.33
C THR A 9 11.93 17.55 36.59
N PHE A 10 12.46 16.51 35.97
CA PHE A 10 11.67 15.46 35.34
C PHE A 10 10.81 14.69 36.35
N ALA A 11 11.36 14.32 37.49
CA ALA A 11 10.61 13.60 38.50
C ALA A 11 9.47 14.45 39.10
N LYS A 12 9.71 15.73 39.34
CA LYS A 12 8.69 16.66 39.89
C LYS A 12 7.57 16.99 38.91
N ASN A 13 7.87 16.99 37.61
CA ASN A 13 6.90 17.32 36.55
C ASN A 13 6.46 16.10 35.72
N SER A 14 6.74 14.88 36.18
CA SER A 14 6.35 13.62 35.49
C SER A 14 4.84 13.52 35.29
N LEU A 15 4.06 14.08 36.20
CA LEU A 15 2.61 14.17 36.07
C LEU A 15 2.14 14.95 34.84
N ILE A 16 2.86 16.04 34.47
CA ILE A 16 2.54 16.83 33.27
C ILE A 16 2.78 16.01 32.01
N ILE A 17 3.89 15.29 31.95
CA ILE A 17 4.20 14.40 30.84
C ILE A 17 3.14 13.30 30.71
N LEU A 18 2.74 12.69 31.82
CA LEU A 18 1.70 11.67 31.84
C LEU A 18 0.36 12.20 31.31
N TRP A 19 -0.05 13.39 31.75
CA TRP A 19 -1.29 14.02 31.26
C TRP A 19 -1.22 14.32 29.77
N CYS A 20 -0.11 14.83 29.25
CA CYS A 20 0.07 15.05 27.82
C CYS A 20 -0.06 13.75 27.01
N ILE A 21 0.54 12.65 27.49
CA ILE A 21 0.41 11.35 26.84
C ILE A 21 -1.06 10.89 26.83
N ILE A 22 -1.74 10.97 27.97
CA ILE A 22 -3.16 10.56 28.09
C ILE A 22 -4.04 11.37 27.14
N ILE A 23 -3.87 12.68 27.08
CA ILE A 23 -4.66 13.55 26.19
C ILE A 23 -4.40 13.20 24.72
N CYS A 24 -3.13 13.07 24.31
CA CYS A 24 -2.77 12.74 22.93
C CYS A 24 -3.26 11.34 22.52
N THR A 25 -3.15 10.35 23.41
CA THR A 25 -3.64 8.99 23.12
C THR A 25 -5.15 8.91 23.07
N SER A 26 -5.88 9.61 23.96
CA SER A 26 -7.34 9.68 23.95
C SER A 26 -7.86 10.35 22.68
N PHE A 27 -7.22 11.45 22.26
CA PHE A 27 -7.57 12.12 21.01
C PHE A 27 -7.30 11.24 19.79
N SER A 28 -6.14 10.55 19.73
CA SER A 28 -5.82 9.62 18.65
C SER A 28 -6.79 8.44 18.59
N TRP A 29 -7.17 7.91 19.74
CA TRP A 29 -8.15 6.84 19.83
C TRP A 29 -9.53 7.28 19.31
N TYR A 30 -10.02 8.44 19.75
CA TYR A 30 -11.28 9.01 19.28
C TYR A 30 -11.27 9.25 17.77
N PHE A 31 -10.21 9.87 17.26
CA PHE A 31 -10.06 10.13 15.82
C PHE A 31 -10.06 8.84 15.00
N THR A 32 -9.31 7.83 15.44
CA THR A 32 -9.18 6.55 14.73
C THR A 32 -10.51 5.79 14.65
N TYR A 33 -11.32 5.80 15.70
CA TYR A 33 -12.55 5.01 15.74
C TYR A 33 -13.81 5.76 15.29
N HIS A 34 -13.83 7.10 15.38
CA HIS A 34 -15.02 7.88 15.07
C HIS A 34 -14.92 8.77 13.83
N VAL A 35 -13.72 9.19 13.45
CA VAL A 35 -13.53 10.16 12.36
C VAL A 35 -12.93 9.49 11.12
N ALA A 36 -11.97 8.59 11.29
CA ALA A 36 -11.30 7.95 10.17
C ALA A 36 -12.25 6.96 9.46
N LYS A 37 -12.44 7.17 8.15
CA LYS A 37 -13.21 6.23 7.33
C LYS A 37 -12.44 4.93 7.17
N THR A 38 -13.13 3.82 7.40
CA THR A 38 -12.55 2.49 7.19
C THR A 38 -12.42 2.21 5.70
N ASN A 39 -11.23 1.79 5.28
CA ASN A 39 -10.98 1.31 3.93
C ASN A 39 -10.55 -0.15 3.98
N TYR A 40 -11.02 -0.91 3.02
CA TYR A 40 -10.67 -2.32 2.83
C TYR A 40 -9.74 -2.45 1.64
N GLU A 41 -8.70 -3.27 1.77
CA GLU A 41 -7.76 -3.59 0.71
C GLU A 41 -8.02 -5.01 0.22
N ALA A 42 -8.32 -5.17 -1.07
CA ALA A 42 -8.42 -6.46 -1.72
C ALA A 42 -7.26 -6.64 -2.70
N ILE A 43 -6.61 -7.81 -2.65
CA ILE A 43 -5.36 -8.07 -3.34
C ILE A 43 -5.53 -9.22 -4.31
N SER A 44 -5.20 -8.99 -5.59
CA SER A 44 -4.99 -10.03 -6.58
C SER A 44 -3.53 -10.08 -7.02
N GLU A 45 -3.06 -11.26 -7.43
CA GLU A 45 -1.67 -11.45 -7.84
C GLU A 45 -1.60 -12.07 -9.24
N ILE A 46 -0.64 -11.58 -10.04
CA ILE A 46 -0.29 -12.12 -11.35
C ILE A 46 1.21 -12.35 -11.40
N MET A 47 1.64 -13.39 -12.10
CA MET A 47 3.05 -13.66 -12.39
C MET A 47 3.35 -13.32 -13.84
N VAL A 48 4.43 -12.63 -14.06
CA VAL A 48 4.98 -12.35 -15.38
C VAL A 48 5.99 -13.43 -15.73
N LEU A 49 5.74 -14.17 -16.81
CA LEU A 49 6.69 -15.12 -17.36
C LEU A 49 7.60 -14.40 -18.36
N ASN A 50 8.88 -14.54 -18.20
CA ASN A 50 9.82 -14.25 -19.27
C ASN A 50 10.08 -15.58 -20.01
N LYS A 51 9.50 -15.75 -21.20
CA LYS A 51 9.86 -16.84 -22.07
C LYS A 51 10.58 -16.22 -23.26
N PRO A 52 11.90 -16.31 -23.35
CA PRO A 52 12.60 -15.94 -24.57
C PRO A 52 12.04 -16.81 -25.70
N ALA A 53 11.65 -16.18 -26.80
CA ALA A 53 10.98 -16.82 -27.91
C ALA A 53 11.83 -17.92 -28.62
N ASP A 54 13.13 -18.05 -28.28
CA ASP A 54 14.07 -18.91 -29.01
C ASP A 54 14.99 -19.79 -28.17
N SER A 55 14.86 -19.86 -26.85
CA SER A 55 15.77 -20.69 -26.04
C SER A 55 15.46 -22.20 -26.06
N ALA A 56 14.56 -22.65 -26.93
CA ALA A 56 14.24 -24.08 -27.05
C ALA A 56 15.25 -24.89 -27.90
N LEU A 57 16.30 -24.26 -28.48
CA LEU A 57 17.17 -24.93 -29.45
C LEU A 57 18.68 -24.67 -29.25
N LYS A 58 19.16 -24.17 -28.10
CA LYS A 58 20.57 -24.11 -27.80
C LYS A 58 20.92 -25.00 -26.61
N ASP A 59 21.55 -26.11 -26.94
CA ASP A 59 22.10 -27.15 -26.05
C ASP A 59 23.45 -26.73 -25.43
N ASP A 60 23.71 -25.44 -25.33
CA ASP A 60 24.91 -24.90 -24.65
C ASP A 60 24.48 -24.28 -23.32
N GLN A 61 25.16 -24.66 -22.25
CA GLN A 61 24.97 -24.13 -20.91
C GLN A 61 24.99 -22.60 -20.94
N PRO A 62 23.93 -21.92 -20.45
CA PRO A 62 23.90 -20.47 -20.45
C PRO A 62 25.05 -19.94 -19.58
N GLN A 63 25.90 -19.06 -20.13
CA GLN A 63 26.93 -18.39 -19.36
C GLN A 63 26.26 -17.55 -18.27
N GLU A 64 26.86 -17.46 -17.08
CA GLU A 64 26.31 -16.67 -15.93
C GLU A 64 25.87 -15.26 -16.33
N THR A 65 26.56 -14.64 -17.27
CA THR A 65 26.24 -13.32 -17.81
C THR A 65 24.87 -13.29 -18.53
N GLU A 66 24.54 -14.37 -19.28
CA GLU A 66 23.28 -14.46 -20.02
C GLU A 66 22.09 -14.63 -19.07
N LEU A 67 22.25 -15.40 -17.99
CA LEU A 67 21.25 -15.54 -16.92
C LEU A 67 21.00 -14.21 -16.19
N ILE A 68 22.04 -13.43 -15.92
CA ILE A 68 21.91 -12.13 -15.28
C ILE A 68 21.16 -11.15 -16.18
N LEU A 69 21.51 -11.10 -17.48
CA LEU A 69 20.85 -10.24 -18.46
C LEU A 69 19.36 -10.62 -18.62
N GLU A 70 19.04 -11.91 -18.63
CA GLU A 70 17.66 -12.39 -18.69
C GLU A 70 16.87 -12.00 -17.43
N LEU A 71 17.48 -12.11 -16.26
CA LEU A 71 16.86 -11.68 -15.01
C LEU A 71 16.59 -10.17 -15.02
N LEU A 72 17.57 -9.35 -15.40
CA LEU A 72 17.41 -7.89 -15.49
C LEU A 72 16.33 -7.49 -16.50
N ALA A 73 16.30 -8.13 -17.67
CA ALA A 73 15.25 -7.90 -18.67
C ALA A 73 13.87 -8.26 -18.12
N SER A 74 13.75 -9.33 -17.35
CA SER A 74 12.47 -9.74 -16.76
C SER A 74 11.98 -8.75 -15.70
N LEU A 75 12.88 -8.16 -14.91
CA LEU A 75 12.55 -7.14 -13.92
C LEU A 75 12.12 -5.82 -14.59
N ALA A 76 12.77 -5.44 -15.70
CA ALA A 76 12.37 -4.27 -16.48
C ALA A 76 10.95 -4.40 -17.01
N ILE A 77 10.59 -5.56 -17.59
CA ILE A 77 9.23 -5.85 -18.08
C ILE A 77 8.19 -5.75 -16.94
N VAL A 78 8.51 -6.21 -15.75
CA VAL A 78 7.60 -6.14 -14.60
C VAL A 78 7.35 -4.69 -14.18
N ASN A 79 8.39 -3.83 -14.20
CA ASN A 79 8.25 -2.39 -13.94
C ASN A 79 7.39 -1.69 -15.01
N ASP A 80 7.60 -2.04 -16.28
CA ASP A 80 6.79 -1.50 -17.37
C ASP A 80 5.31 -1.89 -17.20
N PHE A 81 5.03 -3.13 -16.82
CA PHE A 81 3.67 -3.61 -16.58
C PHE A 81 3.01 -2.91 -15.40
N GLN A 82 3.75 -2.60 -14.34
CA GLN A 82 3.24 -1.78 -13.23
C GLN A 82 2.74 -0.42 -13.74
N THR A 83 3.53 0.24 -14.59
CA THR A 83 3.17 1.53 -15.17
C THR A 83 1.99 1.43 -16.14
N ILE A 84 1.96 0.38 -16.96
CA ILE A 84 0.88 0.16 -17.94
C ILE A 84 -0.46 -0.12 -17.24
N ILE A 85 -0.48 -0.89 -16.15
CA ILE A 85 -1.71 -1.17 -15.39
C ILE A 85 -2.35 0.12 -14.88
N LEU A 86 -1.55 1.08 -14.43
CA LEU A 86 -2.02 2.38 -13.93
C LEU A 86 -2.24 3.42 -15.04
N SER A 87 -2.03 3.06 -16.31
CA SER A 87 -2.28 3.97 -17.45
C SER A 87 -3.77 4.20 -17.68
N ASP A 88 -4.09 5.35 -18.28
CA ASP A 88 -5.47 5.69 -18.64
C ASP A 88 -6.09 4.64 -19.56
N VAL A 89 -5.30 4.06 -20.48
CA VAL A 89 -5.76 3.03 -21.43
C VAL A 89 -6.35 1.81 -20.72
N ILE A 90 -5.75 1.38 -19.62
CA ILE A 90 -6.24 0.24 -18.83
C ILE A 90 -7.36 0.67 -17.92
N LEU A 91 -7.19 1.79 -17.21
CA LEU A 91 -8.17 2.25 -16.22
C LEU A 91 -9.51 2.66 -16.88
N ASP A 92 -9.50 3.21 -18.09
CA ASP A 92 -10.73 3.49 -18.85
C ASP A 92 -11.50 2.21 -19.17
N LYS A 93 -10.82 1.15 -19.63
CA LYS A 93 -11.44 -0.15 -19.87
C LYS A 93 -11.97 -0.80 -18.60
N VAL A 94 -11.23 -0.65 -17.48
CA VAL A 94 -11.69 -1.11 -16.17
C VAL A 94 -12.96 -0.39 -15.76
N LYS A 95 -12.98 0.93 -15.88
CA LYS A 95 -14.16 1.75 -15.59
C LYS A 95 -15.35 1.36 -16.45
N GLU A 96 -15.16 1.23 -17.76
CA GLU A 96 -16.21 0.82 -18.71
C GLU A 96 -16.80 -0.54 -18.30
N GLN A 97 -15.95 -1.53 -18.01
CA GLN A 97 -16.40 -2.85 -17.57
C GLN A 97 -17.10 -2.84 -16.21
N LEU A 98 -16.63 -2.00 -15.28
CA LEU A 98 -17.28 -1.87 -13.97
C LEU A 98 -18.66 -1.22 -14.12
N VAL A 99 -18.77 -0.13 -14.90
CA VAL A 99 -20.03 0.58 -15.12
C VAL A 99 -21.05 -0.29 -15.84
N SER A 100 -20.61 -1.13 -16.79
CA SER A 100 -21.53 -2.02 -17.51
C SER A 100 -22.16 -3.12 -16.63
N LYS A 101 -21.49 -3.49 -15.52
CA LYS A 101 -21.93 -4.59 -14.64
C LYS A 101 -22.49 -4.12 -13.31
N TYR A 102 -22.07 -2.94 -12.83
CA TYR A 102 -22.33 -2.50 -11.47
C TYR A 102 -22.76 -1.03 -11.43
N SER A 103 -23.94 -0.76 -10.92
CA SER A 103 -24.52 0.60 -10.84
C SER A 103 -23.70 1.55 -9.95
N TRP A 104 -23.04 1.05 -8.90
CA TRP A 104 -22.20 1.85 -8.01
C TRP A 104 -20.98 2.44 -8.72
N ALA A 105 -20.47 1.76 -9.75
CA ALA A 105 -19.27 2.17 -10.47
C ALA A 105 -19.48 3.45 -11.31
N SER A 106 -20.70 3.79 -11.67
CA SER A 106 -21.03 5.02 -12.41
C SER A 106 -20.62 6.30 -11.68
N LYS A 107 -20.54 6.25 -10.35
CA LYS A 107 -20.17 7.37 -9.49
C LYS A 107 -18.66 7.56 -9.33
N ILE A 108 -17.85 6.58 -9.76
CA ILE A 108 -16.39 6.61 -9.61
C ILE A 108 -15.79 7.36 -10.79
N SER A 109 -15.02 8.41 -10.52
CA SER A 109 -14.21 9.06 -11.54
C SER A 109 -12.97 8.24 -11.90
N LEU A 110 -12.36 8.50 -13.05
CA LEU A 110 -11.10 7.87 -13.44
C LEU A 110 -9.97 8.19 -12.45
N ALA A 111 -9.96 9.44 -11.94
CA ALA A 111 -9.01 9.89 -10.95
C ALA A 111 -9.18 9.16 -9.61
N ASP A 112 -10.42 8.91 -9.17
CA ASP A 112 -10.70 8.13 -7.96
C ASP A 112 -10.27 6.67 -8.15
N LEU A 113 -10.55 6.09 -9.32
CA LEU A 113 -10.14 4.72 -9.64
C LEU A 113 -8.61 4.59 -9.57
N ARG A 114 -7.86 5.54 -10.17
CA ARG A 114 -6.40 5.57 -10.11
C ARG A 114 -5.87 5.71 -8.68
N LYS A 115 -6.51 6.55 -7.86
CA LYS A 115 -6.13 6.74 -6.46
C LYS A 115 -6.39 5.50 -5.60
N ASN A 116 -7.41 4.73 -5.94
CA ASN A 116 -7.85 3.56 -5.19
C ASN A 116 -7.22 2.25 -5.68
N ILE A 117 -6.35 2.30 -6.69
CA ILE A 117 -5.62 1.13 -7.19
C ILE A 117 -4.13 1.37 -6.98
N ASP A 118 -3.47 0.39 -6.41
CA ASP A 118 -2.03 0.37 -6.22
C ASP A 118 -1.45 -0.93 -6.79
N VAL A 119 -0.29 -0.83 -7.44
CA VAL A 119 0.36 -1.97 -8.08
C VAL A 119 1.81 -2.03 -7.62
N ASN A 120 2.16 -3.10 -6.96
CA ASN A 120 3.50 -3.29 -6.39
C ASN A 120 4.11 -4.63 -6.81
N ILE A 121 5.43 -4.64 -6.93
CA ILE A 121 6.21 -5.86 -7.15
C ILE A 121 6.41 -6.54 -5.79
N LYS A 122 6.10 -7.83 -5.72
CA LYS A 122 6.22 -8.59 -4.47
C LYS A 122 7.67 -9.04 -4.26
N ASN A 123 8.36 -8.44 -3.27
CA ASN A 123 9.69 -8.86 -2.81
C ASN A 123 10.70 -9.13 -3.94
N ASP A 124 10.81 -8.22 -4.89
CA ASP A 124 11.72 -8.32 -6.05
C ASP A 124 11.51 -9.61 -6.89
N THR A 125 10.29 -10.12 -6.89
CA THR A 125 9.89 -11.27 -7.72
C THR A 125 9.19 -10.82 -8.99
N ARG A 126 8.91 -11.76 -9.89
CA ARG A 126 8.08 -11.51 -11.10
C ARG A 126 6.57 -11.48 -10.79
N ILE A 127 6.20 -11.27 -9.53
CA ILE A 127 4.81 -11.24 -9.11
C ILE A 127 4.38 -9.80 -8.89
N LEU A 128 3.37 -9.37 -9.66
CA LEU A 128 2.68 -8.10 -9.47
C LEU A 128 1.49 -8.31 -8.54
N LYS A 129 1.47 -7.53 -7.48
CA LYS A 129 0.38 -7.41 -6.52
C LYS A 129 -0.48 -6.22 -6.92
N ILE A 130 -1.73 -6.47 -7.26
CA ILE A 130 -2.72 -5.45 -7.60
C ILE A 130 -3.64 -5.29 -6.39
N SER A 131 -3.51 -4.16 -5.70
CA SER A 131 -4.33 -3.78 -4.54
C SER A 131 -5.40 -2.80 -4.97
N ALA A 132 -6.64 -3.03 -4.56
CA ALA A 132 -7.71 -2.06 -4.71
C ALA A 132 -8.30 -1.72 -3.34
N PHE A 133 -8.59 -0.43 -3.15
CA PHE A 133 -9.07 0.13 -1.89
C PHE A 133 -10.48 0.69 -2.05
N ASP A 134 -11.38 0.34 -1.15
CA ASP A 134 -12.74 0.91 -1.10
C ASP A 134 -13.29 0.82 0.34
N THR A 135 -14.28 1.66 0.64
CA THR A 135 -15.02 1.57 1.90
C THR A 135 -15.89 0.32 1.99
N ASN A 136 -16.26 -0.25 0.84
CA ASN A 136 -16.99 -1.52 0.73
C ASN A 136 -16.02 -2.64 0.34
N PRO A 137 -15.88 -3.71 1.17
CA PRO A 137 -14.95 -4.80 0.89
C PRO A 137 -15.26 -5.56 -0.42
N GLN A 138 -16.54 -5.66 -0.80
CA GLN A 138 -16.93 -6.29 -2.06
C GLN A 138 -16.49 -5.45 -3.27
N HIS A 139 -16.64 -4.12 -3.21
CA HIS A 139 -16.19 -3.23 -4.29
C HIS A 139 -14.67 -3.32 -4.49
N ALA A 140 -13.90 -3.34 -3.40
CA ALA A 140 -12.45 -3.52 -3.45
C ALA A 140 -12.07 -4.83 -4.17
N ALA A 141 -12.69 -5.95 -3.80
CA ALA A 141 -12.41 -7.24 -4.43
C ALA A 141 -12.80 -7.28 -5.93
N ILE A 142 -13.94 -6.69 -6.28
CA ILE A 142 -14.41 -6.58 -7.66
C ILE A 142 -13.44 -5.71 -8.48
N MET A 143 -13.02 -4.54 -7.97
CA MET A 143 -12.08 -3.65 -8.65
C MET A 143 -10.75 -4.35 -8.92
N SER A 144 -10.13 -4.95 -7.89
CA SER A 144 -8.84 -5.65 -8.05
C SER A 144 -8.92 -6.79 -9.08
N ASN A 145 -9.97 -7.61 -9.02
CA ASN A 145 -10.17 -8.71 -9.98
C ASN A 145 -10.44 -8.20 -11.41
N THR A 146 -11.17 -7.08 -11.56
CA THR A 146 -11.45 -6.49 -12.87
C THR A 146 -10.18 -5.93 -13.51
N VAL A 147 -9.36 -5.20 -12.74
CA VAL A 147 -8.04 -4.71 -13.20
C VAL A 147 -7.17 -5.87 -13.67
N LYS A 148 -7.07 -6.93 -12.86
CA LYS A 148 -6.33 -8.13 -13.22
C LYS A 148 -6.81 -8.76 -14.52
N ALA A 149 -8.12 -8.95 -14.68
CA ALA A 149 -8.69 -9.59 -15.85
C ALA A 149 -8.45 -8.79 -17.13
N ILE A 150 -8.67 -7.47 -17.08
CA ILE A 150 -8.45 -6.57 -18.23
C ILE A 150 -6.97 -6.53 -18.60
N PHE A 151 -6.10 -6.36 -17.60
CA PHE A 151 -4.67 -6.32 -17.87
C PHE A 151 -4.15 -7.64 -18.44
N THR A 152 -4.59 -8.78 -17.90
CA THR A 152 -4.21 -10.10 -18.45
C THR A 152 -4.62 -10.23 -19.92
N THR A 153 -5.85 -9.84 -20.26
CA THR A 153 -6.35 -9.87 -21.64
C THR A 153 -5.58 -8.89 -22.55
N PHE A 154 -5.28 -7.71 -22.05
CA PHE A 154 -4.52 -6.69 -22.76
C PHE A 154 -3.10 -7.15 -23.08
N ALA A 155 -2.39 -7.65 -22.08
CA ALA A 155 -1.01 -8.11 -22.23
C ALA A 155 -0.92 -9.35 -23.16
N GLN A 156 -1.88 -10.27 -23.11
CA GLN A 156 -1.95 -11.40 -24.04
C GLN A 156 -2.11 -10.96 -25.50
N LYS A 157 -2.87 -9.87 -25.74
CA LYS A 157 -3.03 -9.30 -27.08
C LYS A 157 -1.78 -8.58 -27.58
N LEU A 158 -1.04 -7.93 -26.67
CA LEU A 158 0.17 -7.17 -26.99
C LEU A 158 1.33 -8.06 -27.41
N THR A 159 1.49 -9.19 -26.73
CA THR A 159 2.69 -10.03 -26.86
C THR A 159 2.47 -11.29 -27.69
N LEU A 160 1.24 -11.58 -28.12
CA LEU A 160 0.85 -12.82 -28.79
C LEU A 160 1.25 -14.09 -28.02
N GLN A 161 1.70 -13.98 -26.79
CA GLN A 161 2.16 -15.06 -25.90
C GLN A 161 1.47 -14.97 -24.55
N LYS A 162 1.35 -16.12 -23.88
CA LYS A 162 0.84 -16.18 -22.50
C LYS A 162 1.96 -15.80 -21.51
N LEU A 163 2.32 -14.51 -21.48
CA LEU A 163 3.34 -14.01 -20.55
C LEU A 163 2.82 -13.77 -19.14
N ILE A 164 1.52 -13.83 -18.92
CA ILE A 164 0.91 -13.56 -17.64
C ILE A 164 0.10 -14.77 -17.15
N ILE A 165 0.43 -15.21 -15.94
CA ILE A 165 -0.33 -16.25 -15.25
C ILE A 165 -1.03 -15.60 -14.06
N PRO A 166 -2.37 -15.67 -13.96
CA PRO A 166 -3.08 -15.29 -12.75
C PRO A 166 -2.77 -16.29 -11.63
N ILE A 167 -2.22 -15.80 -10.49
CA ILE A 167 -1.87 -16.64 -9.34
C ILE A 167 -3.01 -16.65 -8.32
N LYS A 168 -3.47 -15.45 -7.93
CA LYS A 168 -4.46 -15.27 -6.87
C LYS A 168 -5.57 -14.33 -7.30
N ASN A 169 -6.81 -14.71 -7.01
CA ASN A 169 -7.95 -13.79 -7.09
C ASN A 169 -8.02 -12.97 -5.80
N ALA A 170 -8.48 -11.73 -5.91
CA ALA A 170 -8.80 -10.94 -4.76
C ALA A 170 -10.02 -11.54 -4.05
N GLU A 171 -9.86 -11.84 -2.80
CA GLU A 171 -10.92 -12.27 -1.88
C GLU A 171 -11.53 -11.04 -1.21
N ILE A 172 -12.76 -11.16 -0.72
CA ILE A 172 -13.42 -10.10 0.03
C ILE A 172 -12.72 -9.99 1.39
N PRO A 173 -12.09 -8.84 1.72
CA PRO A 173 -11.37 -8.69 2.97
C PRO A 173 -12.33 -8.64 4.16
N ASN A 174 -12.05 -9.43 5.20
CA ASN A 174 -12.83 -9.47 6.43
C ASN A 174 -12.45 -8.37 7.43
N THR A 175 -11.27 -7.79 7.28
CA THR A 175 -10.73 -6.75 8.17
C THR A 175 -10.36 -5.49 7.39
N PRO A 176 -10.65 -4.30 7.92
CA PRO A 176 -10.21 -3.07 7.28
C PRO A 176 -8.69 -2.94 7.27
N SER A 177 -8.14 -2.45 6.18
CA SER A 177 -6.72 -2.15 6.03
C SER A 177 -6.33 -0.78 6.59
N PHE A 178 -7.27 0.13 6.70
CA PHE A 178 -7.10 1.46 7.29
C PHE A 178 -8.35 1.81 8.11
N PRO A 179 -8.23 2.53 9.25
CA PRO A 179 -7.00 2.99 9.90
C PRO A 179 -6.22 1.85 10.59
N TYR A 180 -4.91 2.04 10.77
CA TYR A 180 -4.07 1.14 11.55
C TYR A 180 -4.05 1.61 13.03
N PRO A 181 -4.96 1.16 13.90
CA PRO A 181 -5.11 1.72 15.25
C PRO A 181 -3.81 1.62 16.05
N LYS A 182 -3.09 0.50 15.94
CA LYS A 182 -1.81 0.30 16.64
C LYS A 182 -0.74 1.33 16.25
N ARG A 183 -0.65 1.70 14.95
CA ARG A 183 0.33 2.69 14.48
C ARG A 183 -0.02 4.11 14.93
N PHE A 184 -1.31 4.49 14.86
CA PHE A 184 -1.75 5.81 15.30
C PHE A 184 -1.60 5.98 16.81
N ILE A 185 -1.93 4.97 17.61
CA ILE A 185 -1.76 5.00 19.06
C ILE A 185 -0.27 5.06 19.44
N SER A 186 0.59 4.26 18.82
CA SER A 186 2.03 4.31 19.13
C SER A 186 2.66 5.66 18.76
N LEU A 187 2.28 6.23 17.63
CA LEU A 187 2.75 7.56 17.22
C LEU A 187 2.28 8.65 18.18
N SER A 188 1.02 8.59 18.65
CA SER A 188 0.48 9.56 19.59
C SER A 188 1.16 9.52 20.95
N ILE A 189 1.61 8.36 21.42
CA ILE A 189 2.40 8.22 22.65
C ILE A 189 3.74 8.98 22.51
N ILE A 190 4.42 8.82 21.36
CA ILE A 190 5.70 9.50 21.09
C ILE A 190 5.48 11.02 21.05
N ILE A 191 4.45 11.49 20.35
CA ILE A 191 4.12 12.91 20.25
C ILE A 191 3.75 13.47 21.64
N GLY A 192 2.91 12.75 22.41
CA GLY A 192 2.53 13.15 23.78
C GLY A 192 3.73 13.25 24.72
N PHE A 193 4.68 12.33 24.59
CA PHE A 193 5.92 12.36 25.37
C PHE A 193 6.79 13.58 25.00
N LEU A 194 7.02 13.83 23.71
CA LEU A 194 7.81 14.98 23.25
C LEU A 194 7.19 16.32 23.65
N THR A 195 5.87 16.47 23.48
CA THR A 195 5.14 17.68 23.88
C THR A 195 5.19 17.88 25.39
N GLY A 196 5.05 16.81 26.18
CA GLY A 196 5.20 16.84 27.63
C GLY A 196 6.59 17.27 28.07
N LEU A 197 7.66 16.81 27.41
CA LEU A 197 9.02 17.25 27.67
C LEU A 197 9.22 18.75 27.39
N ILE A 198 8.77 19.23 26.25
CA ILE A 198 8.89 20.66 25.87
C ILE A 198 8.16 21.53 26.88
N LEU A 199 6.92 21.15 27.27
CA LEU A 199 6.12 21.89 28.23
C LEU A 199 6.78 21.93 29.61
N THR A 200 7.33 20.80 30.07
CA THR A 200 8.08 20.71 31.32
C THR A 200 9.30 21.62 31.32
N MET A 201 10.06 21.64 30.22
CA MET A 201 11.23 22.52 30.10
C MET A 201 10.83 24.00 30.08
N TYR A 202 9.71 24.34 29.45
CA TYR A 202 9.20 25.72 29.39
C TYR A 202 8.76 26.21 30.77
N ILE A 203 8.00 25.39 31.51
CA ILE A 203 7.53 25.71 32.86
C ILE A 203 8.72 25.84 33.84
N SER A 204 9.72 24.97 33.72
CA SER A 204 10.93 25.03 34.57
C SER A 204 11.84 26.25 34.31
N ARG A 205 11.68 26.93 33.18
CA ARG A 205 12.43 28.14 32.83
C ARG A 205 11.77 29.44 33.28
N ARG A 206 10.52 29.43 33.74
CA ARG A 206 9.87 30.59 34.31
C ARG A 206 10.35 30.78 35.75
N PRO A 207 11.12 31.82 36.08
CA PRO A 207 11.42 32.14 37.45
C PRO A 207 10.12 32.60 38.14
N THR A 208 9.75 31.95 39.24
CA THR A 208 8.75 32.44 40.20
C THR A 208 9.29 33.65 40.90
#